data_8d07c1fabe80d90e37bbc9898f2983dd
#
_entry.id   8d07c1fabe80d90e37bbc9898f2983dd
#
_cell.length_a   1.000
_cell.length_b   1.000
_cell.length_c   1.000
_cell.angle_alpha   90.00
_cell.angle_beta   90.00
_cell.angle_gamma   90.00
#
_symmetry.space_group_name_H-M   'P 1'
#
loop_
_entity.id
_entity.type
_entity.pdbx_description
1 polymer ?
#
loop_
_entity_poly.entity_id
_entity_poly.type
_entity_poly.pdbx_seq_one_letter_code
_entity_poly.pdbx_strand_id
1 'polypeptide(L)'
;LREIISENQLLEEEYKWMHPCYTFEGKNIVLVHGFKEYCALLFHKGALLIDTQGILIQQTANVQSARQVRFTGVEKILKLKPVLKDYIREAIEIEKSGAKIELKKTSDYPVPEEFQKMLDEDTILNKAFYSLTPGRQKGYLFYFNQAKQSKTREARILKFYQHILDGKGLDD
;
A
#
# COMPACT_ATOMS: atom_id res chain seq x y z
N LEU A 1 0.15 13.68 -18.70
CA LEU A 1 -0.42 12.39 -18.22
C LEU A 1 -1.94 12.38 -18.37
N ARG A 2 -2.63 13.43 -17.86
CA ARG A 2 -4.10 13.52 -17.94
C ARG A 2 -4.64 13.22 -19.35
N GLU A 3 -4.10 13.88 -20.37
CA GLU A 3 -4.50 13.66 -21.77
C GLU A 3 -4.35 12.21 -22.21
N ILE A 4 -3.25 11.54 -21.82
CA ILE A 4 -3.00 10.13 -22.17
C ILE A 4 -4.04 9.21 -21.54
N ILE A 5 -4.42 9.48 -20.28
CA ILE A 5 -5.38 8.66 -19.55
C ILE A 5 -6.79 8.89 -20.10
N SER A 6 -7.16 10.16 -20.36
CA SER A 6 -8.47 10.55 -20.88
C SER A 6 -8.76 10.09 -22.30
N GLU A 7 -7.75 9.62 -23.05
CA GLU A 7 -7.97 8.94 -24.33
C GLU A 7 -8.70 7.59 -24.17
N ASN A 8 -8.71 7.02 -22.94
CA ASN A 8 -9.48 5.82 -22.64
C ASN A 8 -10.86 6.21 -22.09
N GLN A 9 -11.88 6.09 -22.92
CA GLN A 9 -13.26 6.49 -22.61
C GLN A 9 -13.94 5.61 -21.54
N LEU A 10 -13.31 4.50 -21.12
CA LEU A 10 -13.83 3.65 -20.04
C LEU A 10 -13.52 4.20 -18.66
N LEU A 11 -12.61 5.17 -18.54
CA LEU A 11 -12.20 5.74 -17.28
C LEU A 11 -12.92 7.03 -16.97
N GLU A 12 -13.41 7.13 -15.74
CA GLU A 12 -13.99 8.35 -15.19
C GLU A 12 -12.93 9.04 -14.31
N GLU A 13 -12.78 10.37 -14.49
CA GLU A 13 -11.89 11.16 -13.65
C GLU A 13 -12.62 11.62 -12.40
N GLU A 14 -12.08 11.27 -11.25
CA GLU A 14 -12.52 11.68 -9.93
C GLU A 14 -11.39 12.40 -9.18
N TYR A 15 -11.73 13.17 -8.16
CA TYR A 15 -10.76 13.81 -7.27
C TYR A 15 -10.74 13.08 -5.93
N LYS A 16 -9.68 12.29 -5.67
CA LYS A 16 -9.50 11.50 -4.45
C LYS A 16 -8.15 11.79 -3.82
N TRP A 17 -8.13 11.93 -2.51
CA TRP A 17 -6.88 12.20 -1.75
C TRP A 17 -6.08 13.38 -2.28
N MET A 18 -6.77 14.45 -2.72
CA MET A 18 -6.20 15.65 -3.32
C MET A 18 -5.49 15.43 -4.68
N HIS A 19 -5.81 14.33 -5.38
CA HIS A 19 -5.19 13.97 -6.65
C HIS A 19 -6.23 13.52 -7.69
N PRO A 20 -5.95 13.72 -8.99
CA PRO A 20 -6.73 13.10 -10.05
C PRO A 20 -6.61 11.58 -9.96
N CYS A 21 -7.73 10.91 -9.75
CA CYS A 21 -7.87 9.48 -9.72
C CYS A 21 -8.82 9.05 -10.84
N TYR A 22 -8.44 8.02 -11.57
CA TYR A 22 -9.23 7.51 -12.68
C TYR A 22 -9.77 6.14 -12.33
N THR A 23 -11.09 6.01 -12.47
CA THR A 23 -11.84 4.83 -12.02
C THR A 23 -12.51 4.12 -13.20
N PHE A 24 -12.69 2.82 -13.05
CA PHE A 24 -13.52 1.99 -13.91
C PHE A 24 -14.61 1.36 -13.05
N GLU A 25 -15.89 1.64 -13.36
CA GLU A 25 -17.05 1.17 -12.56
C GLU A 25 -16.89 1.44 -11.06
N GLY A 26 -16.42 2.65 -10.72
CA GLY A 26 -16.17 3.09 -9.34
C GLY A 26 -14.94 2.48 -8.66
N LYS A 27 -14.17 1.63 -9.35
CA LYS A 27 -12.93 1.04 -8.84
C LYS A 27 -11.73 1.84 -9.29
N ASN A 28 -10.81 2.15 -8.37
CA ASN A 28 -9.63 2.95 -8.67
C ASN A 28 -8.65 2.15 -9.55
N ILE A 29 -8.31 2.68 -10.71
CA ILE A 29 -7.36 2.09 -11.66
C ILE A 29 -6.02 2.77 -11.57
N VAL A 30 -5.96 4.08 -11.86
CA VAL A 30 -4.73 4.86 -11.80
C VAL A 30 -4.93 6.19 -11.08
N LEU A 31 -3.85 6.72 -10.54
CA LEU A 31 -3.82 8.00 -9.84
C LEU A 31 -2.59 8.79 -10.28
N VAL A 32 -2.77 10.08 -10.58
CA VAL A 32 -1.67 11.00 -10.89
C VAL A 32 -1.28 11.75 -9.63
N HIS A 33 -0.02 11.60 -9.20
CA HIS A 33 0.49 12.21 -7.98
C HIS A 33 1.75 13.04 -8.26
N GLY A 34 1.72 14.33 -7.92
CA GLY A 34 2.88 15.21 -7.96
C GLY A 34 3.68 15.13 -6.66
N PHE A 35 4.97 14.88 -6.79
CA PHE A 35 5.96 14.99 -5.71
C PHE A 35 6.88 16.17 -6.00
N LYS A 36 7.70 16.55 -5.02
CA LYS A 36 8.64 17.67 -5.17
C LYS A 36 9.58 17.51 -6.37
N GLU A 37 10.12 16.31 -6.57
CA GLU A 37 11.15 16.04 -7.57
C GLU A 37 10.64 15.25 -8.80
N TYR A 38 9.42 14.74 -8.78
CA TYR A 38 8.86 13.95 -9.88
C TYR A 38 7.32 13.94 -9.86
N CYS A 39 6.74 13.59 -10.99
CA CYS A 39 5.33 13.19 -11.07
C CYS A 39 5.24 11.68 -11.23
N ALA A 40 4.23 11.06 -10.64
CA ALA A 40 4.00 9.63 -10.74
C ALA A 40 2.63 9.30 -11.33
N LEU A 41 2.58 8.26 -12.16
CA LEU A 41 1.37 7.53 -12.49
C LEU A 41 1.36 6.25 -11.65
N LEU A 42 0.44 6.16 -10.69
CA LEU A 42 0.29 5.03 -9.80
C LEU A 42 -0.82 4.13 -10.31
N PHE A 43 -0.56 2.85 -10.43
CA PHE A 43 -1.51 1.78 -10.73
C PHE A 43 -1.90 1.08 -9.44
N HIS A 44 -3.19 1.07 -9.07
CA HIS A 44 -3.66 0.52 -7.80
C HIS A 44 -3.43 -0.99 -7.66
N LYS A 45 -3.59 -1.74 -8.75
CA LYS A 45 -3.25 -3.17 -8.84
C LYS A 45 -1.97 -3.41 -9.65
N GLY A 46 -1.03 -2.48 -9.60
CA GLY A 46 0.18 -2.50 -10.43
C GLY A 46 1.07 -3.74 -10.26
N ALA A 47 0.95 -4.45 -9.14
CA ALA A 47 1.66 -5.72 -8.92
C ALA A 47 1.17 -6.87 -9.82
N LEU A 48 0.01 -6.72 -10.46
CA LEU A 48 -0.55 -7.70 -11.40
C LEU A 48 -0.23 -7.36 -12.87
N LEU A 49 0.28 -6.17 -13.15
CA LEU A 49 0.68 -5.76 -14.51
C LEU A 49 1.92 -6.54 -14.96
N ILE A 50 1.92 -6.91 -16.25
CA ILE A 50 3.10 -7.44 -16.93
C ILE A 50 4.00 -6.26 -17.29
N ASP A 51 5.02 -6.01 -16.48
CA ASP A 51 5.94 -4.91 -16.68
C ASP A 51 6.95 -5.20 -17.78
N THR A 52 6.49 -5.20 -19.04
CA THR A 52 7.32 -5.51 -20.23
C THR A 52 8.51 -4.59 -20.42
N GLN A 53 8.48 -3.40 -19.82
CA GLN A 53 9.54 -2.40 -19.95
C GLN A 53 10.37 -2.23 -18.66
N GLY A 54 10.03 -2.92 -17.58
CA GLY A 54 10.73 -2.83 -16.30
C GLY A 54 10.68 -1.42 -15.69
N ILE A 55 9.55 -0.71 -15.87
CA ILE A 55 9.41 0.69 -15.42
C ILE A 55 8.53 0.87 -14.19
N LEU A 56 7.90 -0.19 -13.72
CA LEU A 56 7.03 -0.16 -12.54
C LEU A 56 7.85 -0.23 -11.25
N ILE A 57 7.67 0.75 -10.39
CA ILE A 57 8.40 0.89 -9.13
C ILE A 57 7.48 0.59 -7.97
N GLN A 58 7.88 -0.31 -7.09
CA GLN A 58 7.28 -0.47 -5.77
C GLN A 58 7.75 0.66 -4.87
N GLN A 59 6.82 1.46 -4.30
CA GLN A 59 7.18 2.65 -3.53
C GLN A 59 7.99 2.34 -2.26
N THR A 60 7.57 1.32 -1.54
CA THR A 60 8.25 0.79 -0.34
C THR A 60 8.06 -0.72 -0.28
N ALA A 61 8.88 -1.43 0.50
CA ALA A 61 8.75 -2.87 0.70
C ALA A 61 7.37 -3.31 1.23
N ASN A 62 6.61 -2.40 1.83
CA ASN A 62 5.31 -2.67 2.42
C ASN A 62 4.13 -2.44 1.47
N VAL A 63 4.33 -1.74 0.36
CA VAL A 63 3.29 -1.53 -0.66
C VAL A 63 3.18 -2.79 -1.51
N GLN A 64 2.20 -3.64 -1.21
CA GLN A 64 2.06 -4.94 -1.86
C GLN A 64 1.36 -4.83 -3.22
N SER A 65 0.34 -3.99 -3.35
CA SER A 65 -0.53 -3.89 -4.51
C SER A 65 -0.06 -2.87 -5.54
N ALA A 66 0.15 -1.63 -5.12
CA ALA A 66 0.40 -0.54 -6.04
C ALA A 66 1.82 -0.56 -6.63
N ARG A 67 1.91 -0.07 -7.86
CA ARG A 67 3.20 0.24 -8.54
C ARG A 67 3.07 1.59 -9.19
N GLN A 68 4.18 2.29 -9.38
CA GLN A 68 4.18 3.61 -10.01
C GLN A 68 5.25 3.73 -11.09
N VAL A 69 4.94 4.51 -12.13
CA VAL A 69 5.92 5.01 -13.08
C VAL A 69 6.26 6.45 -12.70
N ARG A 70 7.54 6.79 -12.59
CA ARG A 70 8.03 8.13 -12.19
C ARG A 70 8.56 8.90 -13.39
N PHE A 71 8.22 10.19 -13.43
CA PHE A 71 8.59 11.10 -14.49
C PHE A 71 9.18 12.38 -13.89
N THR A 72 10.39 12.72 -14.33
CA THR A 72 11.10 13.97 -13.98
C THR A 72 10.95 15.05 -15.05
N GLY A 73 10.33 14.72 -16.20
CA GLY A 73 10.11 15.63 -17.30
C GLY A 73 9.06 15.13 -18.29
N VAL A 74 8.52 16.04 -19.10
CA VAL A 74 7.47 15.77 -20.10
C VAL A 74 7.97 14.84 -21.21
N GLU A 75 9.22 14.97 -21.62
CA GLU A 75 9.81 14.15 -22.67
C GLU A 75 9.70 12.64 -22.40
N LYS A 76 9.97 12.24 -21.15
CA LYS A 76 9.82 10.83 -20.75
C LYS A 76 8.37 10.36 -20.82
N ILE A 77 7.40 11.25 -20.49
CA ILE A 77 5.97 10.94 -20.60
C ILE A 77 5.60 10.70 -22.07
N LEU A 78 6.04 11.59 -22.96
CA LEU A 78 5.75 11.48 -24.39
C LEU A 78 6.38 10.24 -25.00
N LYS A 79 7.65 9.94 -24.66
CA LYS A 79 8.35 8.74 -25.12
C LYS A 79 7.65 7.45 -24.67
N LEU A 80 7.11 7.42 -23.47
CA LEU A 80 6.43 6.25 -22.91
C LEU A 80 4.92 6.22 -23.19
N LYS A 81 4.37 7.21 -23.91
CA LYS A 81 2.94 7.30 -24.19
C LYS A 81 2.31 5.99 -24.68
N PRO A 82 2.87 5.26 -25.67
CA PRO A 82 2.29 3.99 -26.12
C PRO A 82 2.25 2.95 -24.99
N VAL A 83 3.36 2.80 -24.25
CA VAL A 83 3.49 1.84 -23.14
C VAL A 83 2.51 2.15 -22.02
N LEU A 84 2.34 3.44 -21.67
CA LEU A 84 1.39 3.87 -20.63
C LEU A 84 -0.04 3.53 -21.02
N LYS A 85 -0.41 3.70 -22.28
CA LYS A 85 -1.73 3.30 -22.80
C LYS A 85 -1.96 1.79 -22.70
N ASP A 86 -0.94 1.00 -23.01
CA ASP A 86 -1.02 -0.46 -22.89
C ASP A 86 -1.19 -0.88 -21.43
N TYR A 87 -0.41 -0.30 -20.52
CA TYR A 87 -0.53 -0.57 -19.08
C TYR A 87 -1.89 -0.14 -18.50
N ILE A 88 -2.45 0.99 -18.96
CA ILE A 88 -3.78 1.44 -18.55
C ILE A 88 -4.84 0.45 -19.02
N ARG A 89 -4.78 -0.02 -20.28
CA ARG A 89 -5.69 -1.04 -20.82
C ARG A 89 -5.60 -2.33 -20.03
N GLU A 90 -4.39 -2.81 -19.78
CA GLU A 90 -4.15 -4.01 -18.98
C GLU A 90 -4.70 -3.86 -17.55
N ALA A 91 -4.50 -2.70 -16.91
CA ALA A 91 -5.04 -2.43 -15.58
C ALA A 91 -6.57 -2.49 -15.53
N ILE A 92 -7.26 -2.03 -16.57
CA ILE A 92 -8.71 -2.14 -16.71
C ILE A 92 -9.12 -3.61 -16.89
N GLU A 93 -8.43 -4.39 -17.73
CA GLU A 93 -8.72 -5.81 -17.92
C GLU A 93 -8.47 -6.64 -16.65
N ILE A 94 -7.44 -6.29 -15.86
CA ILE A 94 -7.20 -6.87 -14.53
C ILE A 94 -8.39 -6.58 -13.60
N GLU A 95 -8.93 -5.35 -13.63
CA GLU A 95 -10.11 -5.02 -12.81
C GLU A 95 -11.34 -5.80 -13.26
N LYS A 96 -11.62 -5.85 -14.56
CA LYS A 96 -12.73 -6.62 -15.14
C LYS A 96 -12.67 -8.12 -14.80
N SER A 97 -11.47 -8.69 -14.79
CA SER A 97 -11.28 -10.12 -14.46
C SER A 97 -11.56 -10.45 -12.99
N GLY A 98 -11.70 -9.43 -12.13
CA GLY A 98 -11.84 -9.62 -10.69
C GLY A 98 -10.57 -10.11 -9.99
N ALA A 99 -9.41 -10.10 -10.68
CA ALA A 99 -8.14 -10.54 -10.11
C ALA A 99 -7.80 -9.78 -8.83
N LYS A 100 -7.35 -10.52 -7.83
CA LYS A 100 -6.99 -10.00 -6.51
C LYS A 100 -5.52 -10.30 -6.21
N ILE A 101 -4.88 -9.37 -5.54
CA ILE A 101 -3.52 -9.57 -5.04
C ILE A 101 -3.60 -10.31 -3.72
N GLU A 102 -2.85 -11.38 -3.59
CA GLU A 102 -2.67 -12.05 -2.31
C GLU A 102 -1.81 -11.16 -1.41
N LEU A 103 -2.47 -10.54 -0.44
CA LEU A 103 -1.79 -9.73 0.55
C LEU A 103 -1.22 -10.62 1.66
N LYS A 104 -0.04 -10.26 2.16
CA LYS A 104 0.54 -10.91 3.34
C LYS A 104 -0.48 -10.95 4.48
N LYS A 105 -0.66 -12.14 5.06
CA LYS A 105 -1.48 -12.34 6.25
C LYS A 105 -0.78 -11.75 7.48
N THR A 106 -1.51 -11.56 8.56
CA THR A 106 -0.90 -11.09 9.83
C THR A 106 0.16 -12.05 10.35
N SER A 107 -0.05 -13.36 10.16
CA SER A 107 0.91 -14.42 10.50
C SER A 107 2.26 -14.32 9.79
N ASP A 108 2.33 -13.59 8.67
CA ASP A 108 3.56 -13.44 7.89
C ASP A 108 4.45 -12.29 8.42
N TYR A 109 3.97 -11.57 9.43
CA TYR A 109 4.74 -10.52 10.11
C TYR A 109 5.40 -11.09 11.37
N PRO A 110 6.73 -10.98 11.50
CA PRO A 110 7.41 -11.49 12.67
C PRO A 110 6.96 -10.73 13.93
N VAL A 111 6.68 -11.47 14.98
CA VAL A 111 6.47 -10.91 16.32
C VAL A 111 7.85 -10.61 16.89
N PRO A 112 8.16 -9.36 17.30
CA PRO A 112 9.43 -9.07 17.94
C PRO A 112 9.61 -9.88 19.23
N GLU A 113 10.85 -10.33 19.51
CA GLU A 113 11.14 -11.16 20.69
C GLU A 113 10.65 -10.51 22.00
N GLU A 114 10.82 -9.20 22.15
CA GLU A 114 10.37 -8.45 23.31
C GLU A 114 8.86 -8.49 23.48
N PHE A 115 8.12 -8.42 22.37
CA PHE A 115 6.66 -8.50 22.41
C PHE A 115 6.18 -9.93 22.62
N GLN A 116 6.84 -10.91 21.99
CA GLN A 116 6.53 -12.33 22.23
C GLN A 116 6.70 -12.69 23.71
N LYS A 117 7.80 -12.26 24.33
CA LYS A 117 8.02 -12.47 25.76
C LYS A 117 6.90 -11.89 26.62
N MET A 118 6.48 -10.66 26.34
CA MET A 118 5.36 -10.05 27.06
C MET A 118 4.03 -10.78 26.85
N LEU A 119 3.78 -11.28 25.63
CA LEU A 119 2.59 -12.09 25.33
C LEU A 119 2.59 -13.43 26.06
N ASP A 120 3.78 -14.02 26.27
CA ASP A 120 3.93 -15.30 26.97
C ASP A 120 3.77 -15.12 28.50
N GLU A 121 4.24 -14.00 29.04
CA GLU A 121 4.17 -13.68 30.46
C GLU A 121 2.80 -13.09 30.89
N ASP A 122 2.09 -12.42 29.98
CA ASP A 122 0.82 -11.74 30.25
C ASP A 122 -0.32 -12.31 29.41
N THR A 123 -1.11 -13.18 30.00
CA THR A 123 -2.25 -13.84 29.34
C THR A 123 -3.38 -12.87 28.98
N ILE A 124 -3.49 -11.73 29.67
CA ILE A 124 -4.51 -10.72 29.39
C ILE A 124 -4.12 -9.96 28.13
N LEU A 125 -2.86 -9.50 28.06
CA LEU A 125 -2.30 -8.85 26.89
C LEU A 125 -2.39 -9.77 25.66
N ASN A 126 -2.03 -11.05 25.82
CA ASN A 126 -2.09 -12.04 24.77
C ASN A 126 -3.49 -12.16 24.16
N LYS A 127 -4.50 -12.40 25.02
CA LYS A 127 -5.89 -12.48 24.58
C LYS A 127 -6.37 -11.19 23.90
N ALA A 128 -6.02 -10.04 24.47
CA ALA A 128 -6.41 -8.74 23.94
C ALA A 128 -5.78 -8.52 22.56
N PHE A 129 -4.49 -8.79 22.38
CA PHE A 129 -3.79 -8.63 21.10
C PHE A 129 -4.39 -9.53 20.00
N TYR A 130 -4.60 -10.81 20.28
CA TYR A 130 -5.16 -11.73 19.27
C TYR A 130 -6.67 -11.54 19.04
N SER A 131 -7.36 -10.79 19.88
CA SER A 131 -8.74 -10.35 19.68
C SER A 131 -8.86 -9.12 18.78
N LEU A 132 -7.76 -8.39 18.55
CA LEU A 132 -7.74 -7.26 17.63
C LEU A 132 -8.02 -7.72 16.19
N THR A 133 -8.56 -6.81 15.38
CA THR A 133 -8.67 -7.08 13.94
C THR A 133 -7.29 -7.33 13.32
N PRO A 134 -7.19 -8.16 12.24
CA PRO A 134 -5.92 -8.42 11.58
C PRO A 134 -5.15 -7.16 11.17
N GLY A 135 -5.86 -6.10 10.78
CA GLY A 135 -5.27 -4.81 10.44
C GLY A 135 -4.59 -4.13 11.64
N ARG A 136 -5.24 -4.13 12.81
CA ARG A 136 -4.69 -3.57 14.03
C ARG A 136 -3.48 -4.36 14.54
N GLN A 137 -3.56 -5.69 14.55
CA GLN A 137 -2.43 -6.57 14.89
C GLN A 137 -1.22 -6.27 14.00
N LYS A 138 -1.43 -6.23 12.67
CA LYS A 138 -0.40 -5.90 11.69
C LYS A 138 0.21 -4.52 11.91
N GLY A 139 -0.61 -3.51 12.23
CA GLY A 139 -0.16 -2.15 12.54
C GLY A 139 0.85 -2.15 13.69
N TYR A 140 0.54 -2.83 14.81
CA TYR A 140 1.43 -2.96 15.95
C TYR A 140 2.71 -3.71 15.61
N LEU A 141 2.62 -4.87 14.99
CA LEU A 141 3.80 -5.66 14.59
C LEU A 141 4.73 -4.85 13.69
N PHE A 142 4.16 -4.14 12.72
CA PHE A 142 4.91 -3.27 11.84
C PHE A 142 5.61 -2.13 12.60
N TYR A 143 4.89 -1.43 13.48
CA TYR A 143 5.44 -0.33 14.26
C TYR A 143 6.56 -0.77 15.21
N PHE A 144 6.40 -1.91 15.88
CA PHE A 144 7.41 -2.45 16.78
C PHE A 144 8.67 -2.86 16.02
N ASN A 145 8.52 -3.58 14.90
CA ASN A 145 9.64 -4.05 14.07
C ASN A 145 10.43 -2.93 13.36
N GLN A 146 9.88 -1.73 13.21
CA GLN A 146 10.63 -0.59 12.67
C GLN A 146 11.79 -0.14 13.56
N ALA A 147 11.73 -0.44 14.86
CA ALA A 147 12.79 -0.07 15.79
C ALA A 147 13.94 -1.08 15.70
N LYS A 148 15.15 -0.58 15.41
CA LYS A 148 16.35 -1.43 15.31
C LYS A 148 16.85 -1.92 16.67
N GLN A 149 16.68 -1.10 17.74
CA GLN A 149 17.18 -1.41 19.09
C GLN A 149 16.07 -2.02 19.95
N SER A 150 16.41 -3.06 20.71
CA SER A 150 15.53 -3.76 21.65
C SER A 150 14.86 -2.80 22.64
N LYS A 151 15.64 -1.95 23.30
CA LYS A 151 15.11 -0.93 24.25
C LYS A 151 14.05 -0.03 23.63
N THR A 152 14.19 0.31 22.35
CA THR A 152 13.20 1.13 21.64
C THR A 152 11.93 0.31 21.35
N ARG A 153 12.07 -0.97 21.01
CA ARG A 153 10.92 -1.86 20.83
C ARG A 153 10.13 -2.02 22.12
N GLU A 154 10.82 -2.30 23.22
CA GLU A 154 10.21 -2.40 24.57
C GLU A 154 9.44 -1.11 24.93
N ALA A 155 10.05 0.05 24.75
CA ALA A 155 9.40 1.33 25.03
C ALA A 155 8.15 1.55 24.14
N ARG A 156 8.20 1.14 22.88
CA ARG A 156 7.04 1.21 21.98
C ARG A 156 5.93 0.26 22.38
N ILE A 157 6.26 -0.96 22.81
CA ILE A 157 5.29 -1.96 23.28
C ILE A 157 4.60 -1.45 24.54
N LEU A 158 5.37 -0.99 25.53
CA LEU A 158 4.83 -0.44 26.78
C LEU A 158 3.92 0.78 26.53
N LYS A 159 4.31 1.65 25.59
CA LYS A 159 3.49 2.81 25.22
C LYS A 159 2.09 2.41 24.75
N PHE A 160 1.96 1.32 24.03
CA PHE A 160 0.69 0.88 23.45
C PHE A 160 0.02 -0.27 24.19
N TYR A 161 0.58 -0.67 25.34
CA TYR A 161 0.03 -1.75 26.17
C TYR A 161 -1.45 -1.54 26.47
N GLN A 162 -1.82 -0.38 27.03
CA GLN A 162 -3.21 -0.08 27.37
C GLN A 162 -4.11 0.04 26.12
N HIS A 163 -3.61 0.59 25.02
CA HIS A 163 -4.35 0.63 23.76
C HIS A 163 -4.75 -0.77 23.26
N ILE A 164 -3.83 -1.74 23.39
CA ILE A 164 -4.10 -3.13 23.02
C ILE A 164 -5.17 -3.72 23.92
N LEU A 165 -5.08 -3.50 25.23
CA LEU A 165 -6.10 -3.97 26.18
C LEU A 165 -7.48 -3.37 25.92
N ASP A 166 -7.52 -2.10 25.51
CA ASP A 166 -8.76 -1.39 25.14
C ASP A 166 -9.30 -1.80 23.75
N GLY A 167 -8.64 -2.72 23.04
CA GLY A 167 -9.02 -3.14 21.69
C GLY A 167 -8.78 -2.09 20.61
N LYS A 168 -7.96 -1.06 20.87
CA LYS A 168 -7.65 0.05 19.94
C LYS A 168 -6.51 -0.28 18.99
N GLY A 169 -6.44 0.46 17.88
CA GLY A 169 -5.29 0.47 16.96
C GLY A 169 -4.27 1.56 17.32
N LEU A 170 -3.25 1.73 16.48
CA LEU A 170 -2.17 2.73 16.69
C LEU A 170 -2.68 4.17 16.64
N ASP A 171 -3.67 4.43 15.82
CA ASP A 171 -4.16 5.78 15.48
C ASP A 171 -5.58 6.05 16.02
N ASP A 172 -6.08 5.16 16.90
CA ASP A 172 -7.43 5.30 17.51
C ASP A 172 -7.41 6.21 18.74
#